data_177c5bea65b158db3ec4d939c02ec7a9
#
_entry.id   177c5bea65b158db3ec4d939c02ec7a9
#
_cell.length_a   1.000
_cell.length_b   1.000
_cell.length_c   1.000
_cell.angle_alpha   90.00
_cell.angle_beta   90.00
_cell.angle_gamma   90.00
#
_symmetry.space_group_name_H-M   'P 1'
#
loop_
_entity.id
_entity.type
_entity.pdbx_description
1 polymer ?
#
loop_
_entity_poly.entity_id
_entity_poly.type
_entity_poly.pdbx_seq_one_letter_code
_entity_poly.pdbx_strand_id
1 'polypeptide(L)'
;MKFYSIGFQTHKFVIEWIYVIQRKGVLDTESGQVKVMRRRFLAAALGMSMAVAMTPAAAFAEETSTEEATEVVSEVASEDETGAEEESSEAETEAFDYSEGYDEKGFFEGVKALDYVTLLDYSHMELSDEIIPSDEAVQSQIDKTLSSYTKTNQITDENRLIEDGDTVNIDYVGSVDGVEFEGGSTDGKGATVTIGVTNFIDGFLDQLIGHAPGENFDINVTFPDPYTNNTDLSGKDAVFNITINYIEEKITPEFDDDFIAENLPDYESAEAYRQSVYDNLYKQNMYNALFQYVVENSEIKDVPEEVVDTVYNERYQYYTSIASMYGVGIDAFLSANGLDEDSFRDMCKTYAGNYLVLQAVMETEGWEMTADIAKESLNFTDEDYEKAVGVYGEPYVMFAASTDYVLGKLSENVTLVEMEEESSEEVSTEEASSEAE
;
A
#
# COMPACT_ATOMS: atom_id res chain seq x y z
N MET A 1 -20.12 -4.84 13.61
CA MET A 1 -20.31 -3.85 12.56
C MET A 1 -19.24 -2.75 12.66
N LYS A 2 -18.00 -3.04 12.24
CA LYS A 2 -16.90 -2.07 12.04
C LYS A 2 -15.73 -2.82 11.42
N PHE A 3 -15.82 -3.18 10.12
CA PHE A 3 -14.75 -3.89 9.42
C PHE A 3 -14.66 -3.48 7.95
N TYR A 4 -14.51 -2.18 7.68
CA TYR A 4 -14.33 -1.70 6.31
C TYR A 4 -13.33 -0.55 6.25
N SER A 5 -12.05 -0.75 6.49
CA SER A 5 -11.13 0.38 6.26
C SER A 5 -9.65 0.11 5.98
N ILE A 6 -9.15 -1.11 5.95
CA ILE A 6 -7.69 -1.33 5.85
C ILE A 6 -7.22 -1.96 4.53
N GLY A 7 -8.05 -2.66 3.77
CA GLY A 7 -7.69 -3.26 2.47
C GLY A 7 -7.47 -2.26 1.33
N PHE A 8 -7.87 -1.02 1.50
CA PHE A 8 -8.03 -0.02 0.43
C PHE A 8 -6.76 0.77 0.06
N GLN A 9 -5.76 0.81 0.92
CA GLN A 9 -4.61 1.70 0.71
C GLN A 9 -3.48 1.12 -0.15
N THR A 10 -3.34 -0.19 -0.24
CA THR A 10 -2.20 -0.82 -0.92
C THR A 10 -2.36 -0.92 -2.44
N HIS A 11 -3.57 -1.05 -2.94
CA HIS A 11 -3.84 -1.23 -4.38
C HIS A 11 -3.53 0.00 -5.22
N LYS A 12 -3.80 1.15 -4.68
CA LYS A 12 -3.67 2.43 -5.36
C LYS A 12 -2.23 2.92 -5.49
N PHE A 13 -1.41 2.66 -4.50
CA PHE A 13 0.01 3.05 -4.51
C PHE A 13 0.77 2.44 -5.69
N VAL A 14 0.37 1.25 -6.10
CA VAL A 14 1.06 0.51 -7.17
C VAL A 14 0.61 0.94 -8.55
N ILE A 15 -0.69 1.17 -8.78
CA ILE A 15 -1.20 1.65 -10.07
C ILE A 15 -0.70 3.08 -10.34
N GLU A 16 -0.77 3.98 -9.36
CA GLU A 16 -0.23 5.34 -9.49
C GLU A 16 1.29 5.35 -9.65
N TRP A 17 2.00 4.45 -8.97
CA TRP A 17 3.46 4.33 -9.08
C TRP A 17 3.89 3.77 -10.46
N ILE A 18 3.14 2.81 -11.00
CA ILE A 18 3.34 2.30 -12.37
C ILE A 18 3.10 3.43 -13.38
N TYR A 19 2.05 4.21 -13.20
CA TYR A 19 1.73 5.36 -14.06
C TYR A 19 2.80 6.46 -14.00
N VAL A 20 3.34 6.76 -12.81
CA VAL A 20 4.41 7.73 -12.61
C VAL A 20 5.74 7.23 -13.20
N ILE A 21 6.04 5.93 -13.13
CA ILE A 21 7.27 5.36 -13.70
C ILE A 21 7.18 5.28 -15.22
N GLN A 22 6.03 4.97 -15.79
CA GLN A 22 5.83 4.95 -17.25
C GLN A 22 5.95 6.36 -17.85
N ARG A 23 5.47 7.39 -17.16
CA ARG A 23 5.40 8.76 -17.67
C ARG A 23 6.64 9.62 -17.46
N LYS A 24 7.36 9.44 -16.35
CA LYS A 24 8.64 10.11 -16.13
C LYS A 24 9.73 9.31 -16.85
N GLY A 25 9.84 9.42 -18.16
CA GLY A 25 10.97 8.96 -18.96
C GLY A 25 12.35 9.44 -18.46
N VAL A 26 12.51 9.60 -17.15
CA VAL A 26 13.69 10.05 -16.44
C VAL A 26 14.31 8.83 -15.79
N LEU A 27 15.25 8.33 -16.46
CA LEU A 27 16.53 7.75 -16.04
C LEU A 27 16.98 6.78 -17.13
N ASP A 28 17.53 7.36 -18.18
CA ASP A 28 18.48 6.70 -19.05
C ASP A 28 19.78 6.63 -18.23
N THR A 29 19.97 5.56 -17.50
CA THR A 29 21.24 5.16 -16.94
C THR A 29 21.46 3.67 -17.21
N GLU A 30 22.48 3.42 -18.02
CA GLU A 30 23.02 2.11 -18.34
C GLU A 30 23.58 1.36 -17.11
N SER A 31 22.73 1.06 -16.13
CA SER A 31 23.11 0.15 -15.06
C SER A 31 22.07 -0.97 -14.95
N GLY A 32 22.54 -2.23 -14.96
CA GLY A 32 21.70 -3.43 -14.94
C GLY A 32 20.71 -3.51 -13.79
N GLN A 33 20.87 -2.70 -12.73
CA GLN A 33 19.98 -2.66 -11.58
C GLN A 33 18.58 -2.07 -11.90
N VAL A 34 18.49 -1.12 -12.83
CA VAL A 34 17.20 -0.51 -13.22
C VAL A 34 16.33 -1.48 -14.02
N LYS A 35 16.92 -2.37 -14.82
CA LYS A 35 16.17 -3.41 -15.55
C LYS A 35 15.57 -4.46 -14.60
N VAL A 36 16.30 -4.84 -13.56
CA VAL A 36 15.82 -5.78 -12.54
C VAL A 36 14.68 -5.17 -11.72
N MET A 37 14.79 -3.88 -11.38
CA MET A 37 13.75 -3.16 -10.65
C MET A 37 12.44 -3.05 -11.46
N ARG A 38 12.50 -2.71 -12.77
CA ARG A 38 11.32 -2.68 -13.65
C ARG A 38 10.62 -4.04 -13.76
N ARG A 39 11.36 -5.13 -13.83
CA ARG A 39 10.78 -6.49 -13.87
C ARG A 39 10.07 -6.85 -12.57
N ARG A 40 10.64 -6.46 -11.41
CA ARG A 40 10.04 -6.71 -10.09
C ARG A 40 8.76 -5.90 -9.84
N PHE A 41 8.66 -4.70 -10.41
CA PHE A 41 7.45 -3.85 -10.27
C PHE A 41 6.27 -4.32 -11.11
N LEU A 42 6.48 -4.87 -12.30
CA LEU A 42 5.40 -5.48 -13.08
C LEU A 42 4.83 -6.72 -12.33
N ALA A 43 5.72 -7.52 -11.69
CA ALA A 43 5.33 -8.65 -10.85
C ALA A 43 4.41 -8.24 -9.70
N ALA A 44 4.78 -7.17 -8.99
CA ALA A 44 3.98 -6.63 -7.91
C ALA A 44 2.58 -6.17 -8.35
N ALA A 45 2.45 -5.59 -9.56
CA ALA A 45 1.18 -5.07 -10.05
C ALA A 45 0.17 -6.17 -10.43
N LEU A 46 0.61 -7.22 -11.13
CA LEU A 46 -0.25 -8.36 -11.45
C LEU A 46 -0.63 -9.17 -10.21
N GLY A 47 0.33 -9.40 -9.29
CA GLY A 47 0.05 -10.06 -8.02
C GLY A 47 -0.91 -9.26 -7.11
N MET A 48 -0.92 -7.92 -7.19
CA MET A 48 -1.83 -7.08 -6.40
C MET A 48 -3.26 -7.01 -6.95
N SER A 49 -3.46 -7.07 -8.27
CA SER A 49 -4.83 -7.12 -8.82
C SER A 49 -5.59 -8.36 -8.32
N MET A 50 -4.88 -9.46 -8.08
CA MET A 50 -5.44 -10.66 -7.44
C MET A 50 -5.58 -10.57 -5.92
N ALA A 51 -4.71 -9.79 -5.23
CA ALA A 51 -4.73 -9.68 -3.77
C ALA A 51 -5.93 -8.91 -3.22
N VAL A 52 -6.52 -7.99 -4.01
CA VAL A 52 -7.64 -7.14 -3.55
C VAL A 52 -8.96 -7.90 -3.48
N ALA A 53 -9.15 -8.88 -4.36
CA ALA A 53 -10.33 -9.73 -4.28
C ALA A 53 -10.33 -10.72 -3.10
N MET A 54 -9.24 -10.78 -2.29
CA MET A 54 -8.96 -11.93 -1.45
C MET A 54 -8.44 -11.66 -0.03
N THR A 55 -8.52 -10.43 0.47
CA THR A 55 -8.21 -10.23 1.89
C THR A 55 -9.38 -10.70 2.73
N PRO A 56 -9.26 -11.79 3.51
CA PRO A 56 -10.18 -11.99 4.61
C PRO A 56 -10.04 -10.78 5.53
N ALA A 57 -11.17 -10.25 5.99
CA ALA A 57 -11.21 -9.18 6.98
C ALA A 57 -10.55 -9.67 8.28
N ALA A 58 -9.23 -9.62 8.34
CA ALA A 58 -8.46 -9.87 9.55
C ALA A 58 -8.22 -8.52 10.22
N ALA A 59 -8.94 -8.36 11.32
CA ALA A 59 -8.79 -7.28 12.27
C ALA A 59 -7.35 -7.17 12.74
N PHE A 60 -6.74 -5.99 12.54
CA PHE A 60 -5.78 -5.43 13.46
C PHE A 60 -5.77 -3.92 13.28
N ALA A 61 -6.46 -3.23 14.16
CA ALA A 61 -6.21 -1.84 14.47
C ALA A 61 -6.44 -1.67 15.96
N GLU A 62 -5.38 -1.68 16.71
CA GLU A 62 -5.30 -0.92 17.95
C GLU A 62 -3.94 -0.24 17.95
N GLU A 63 -4.00 1.06 18.14
CA GLU A 63 -2.86 1.95 18.22
C GLU A 63 -1.84 1.42 19.24
N THR A 64 -0.66 1.06 18.78
CA THR A 64 0.53 1.13 19.61
C THR A 64 1.56 1.96 18.85
N SER A 65 1.90 3.05 19.49
CA SER A 65 2.91 4.02 19.10
C SER A 65 4.20 3.35 18.62
N THR A 66 4.58 3.64 17.40
CA THR A 66 5.85 3.29 16.77
C THR A 66 6.99 4.07 17.41
N GLU A 67 7.57 3.56 18.48
CA GLU A 67 8.84 4.06 19.04
C GLU A 67 9.97 3.03 19.09
N GLU A 68 9.81 1.81 18.57
CA GLU A 68 10.86 0.78 18.69
C GLU A 68 11.47 0.25 17.38
N ALA A 69 11.14 0.80 16.22
CA ALA A 69 11.64 0.27 14.94
C ALA A 69 12.85 1.00 14.33
N THR A 70 13.44 1.98 15.03
CA THR A 70 14.58 2.76 14.50
C THR A 70 15.95 2.46 15.15
N GLU A 71 16.04 1.54 16.10
CA GLU A 71 17.28 1.30 16.85
C GLU A 71 18.10 0.06 16.44
N VAL A 72 17.75 -0.67 15.38
CA VAL A 72 18.47 -1.92 15.01
C VAL A 72 19.37 -1.80 13.77
N VAL A 73 19.52 -0.64 13.16
CA VAL A 73 20.28 -0.49 11.89
C VAL A 73 21.66 0.19 12.08
N SER A 74 22.12 0.48 13.29
CA SER A 74 23.36 1.26 13.47
C SER A 74 24.56 0.51 14.06
N GLU A 75 24.55 -0.80 14.19
CA GLU A 75 25.67 -1.50 14.86
C GLU A 75 26.20 -2.75 14.12
N VAL A 76 26.38 -2.73 12.80
CA VAL A 76 27.30 -3.65 12.12
C VAL A 76 27.99 -2.93 10.96
N ALA A 77 29.02 -2.17 11.25
CA ALA A 77 30.08 -1.86 10.29
C ALA A 77 31.36 -1.38 11.01
N SER A 78 32.16 -2.29 11.50
CA SER A 78 33.63 -2.14 11.52
C SER A 78 34.32 -3.46 11.85
N GLU A 79 35.42 -3.71 11.09
CA GLU A 79 36.43 -4.76 11.22
C GLU A 79 36.09 -6.06 10.48
N ASP A 80 36.82 -6.59 9.51
CA ASP A 80 38.29 -6.62 9.31
C ASP A 80 38.57 -7.03 7.83
N GLU A 81 39.56 -6.39 7.18
CA GLU A 81 40.09 -6.81 5.89
C GLU A 81 41.06 -7.98 6.10
N THR A 82 40.69 -9.18 5.64
CA THR A 82 41.67 -10.17 5.23
C THR A 82 41.18 -10.93 4.01
N GLY A 83 41.96 -10.83 2.94
CA GLY A 83 41.63 -11.42 1.64
C GLY A 83 41.59 -12.95 1.68
N ALA A 84 40.54 -13.46 1.05
CA ALA A 84 40.51 -14.76 0.43
C ALA A 84 39.73 -14.60 -0.88
N GLU A 85 40.39 -14.87 -1.99
CA GLU A 85 39.74 -15.05 -3.31
C GLU A 85 38.87 -16.30 -3.20
N GLU A 86 37.58 -16.12 -2.96
CA GLU A 86 36.59 -17.16 -3.23
C GLU A 86 36.02 -16.95 -4.63
N GLU A 87 36.28 -17.91 -5.52
CA GLU A 87 35.56 -18.08 -6.77
C GLU A 87 34.06 -18.10 -6.47
N SER A 88 33.36 -16.97 -6.71
CA SER A 88 31.92 -16.96 -6.76
C SER A 88 31.49 -17.70 -8.01
N SER A 89 31.14 -18.98 -7.85
CA SER A 89 30.26 -19.62 -8.81
C SER A 89 28.95 -18.86 -8.76
N GLU A 90 28.69 -17.99 -9.75
CA GLU A 90 27.36 -17.49 -10.04
C GLU A 90 26.49 -18.73 -10.37
N ALA A 91 25.81 -19.26 -9.37
CA ALA A 91 24.68 -20.11 -9.62
C ALA A 91 23.64 -19.19 -10.27
N GLU A 92 23.43 -19.33 -11.57
CA GLU A 92 22.26 -18.81 -12.25
C GLU A 92 21.04 -19.37 -11.48
N THR A 93 20.45 -18.57 -10.60
CA THR A 93 19.15 -18.91 -10.02
C THR A 93 18.17 -18.81 -11.19
N GLU A 94 17.66 -19.95 -11.63
CA GLU A 94 16.60 -20.00 -12.64
C GLU A 94 15.48 -19.04 -12.20
N ALA A 95 15.00 -18.23 -13.14
CA ALA A 95 13.90 -17.31 -12.87
C ALA A 95 12.67 -18.14 -12.51
N PHE A 96 11.92 -17.71 -11.50
CA PHE A 96 10.69 -18.37 -11.08
C PHE A 96 9.68 -18.41 -12.24
N ASP A 97 9.15 -19.60 -12.54
CA ASP A 97 8.13 -19.79 -13.56
C ASP A 97 6.73 -19.60 -12.95
N TYR A 98 6.13 -18.45 -13.20
CA TYR A 98 4.78 -18.14 -12.74
C TYR A 98 3.70 -18.96 -13.45
N SER A 99 4.00 -19.54 -14.61
CA SER A 99 3.05 -20.35 -15.37
C SER A 99 2.98 -21.81 -14.93
N GLU A 100 3.90 -22.22 -14.05
CA GLU A 100 3.88 -23.58 -13.49
C GLU A 100 2.57 -23.82 -12.73
N GLY A 101 1.86 -24.89 -13.08
CA GLY A 101 0.57 -25.28 -12.49
C GLY A 101 -0.67 -24.70 -13.17
N TYR A 102 -0.48 -23.95 -14.30
CA TYR A 102 -1.59 -23.46 -15.14
C TYR A 102 -1.54 -24.02 -16.54
N ASP A 103 -2.70 -24.30 -17.12
CA ASP A 103 -2.83 -24.69 -18.52
C ASP A 103 -2.86 -23.47 -19.48
N GLU A 104 -2.90 -23.71 -20.79
CA GLU A 104 -2.92 -22.67 -21.81
C GLU A 104 -4.12 -21.70 -21.70
N LYS A 105 -5.19 -22.06 -20.95
CA LYS A 105 -6.38 -21.25 -20.73
C LYS A 105 -6.32 -20.48 -19.41
N GLY A 106 -5.28 -20.65 -18.63
CA GLY A 106 -5.14 -20.10 -17.30
C GLY A 106 -5.93 -20.85 -16.22
N PHE A 107 -6.33 -22.09 -16.47
CA PHE A 107 -6.93 -22.98 -15.47
C PHE A 107 -5.83 -23.74 -14.72
N PHE A 108 -6.11 -24.19 -13.52
CA PHE A 108 -5.20 -25.10 -12.81
C PHE A 108 -5.04 -26.39 -13.62
N GLU A 109 -3.80 -26.75 -13.94
CA GLU A 109 -3.47 -27.84 -14.86
C GLU A 109 -4.02 -29.18 -14.34
N GLY A 110 -4.79 -29.87 -15.18
CA GLY A 110 -5.37 -31.18 -14.87
C GLY A 110 -6.50 -31.15 -13.85
N VAL A 111 -6.91 -29.99 -13.34
CA VAL A 111 -7.94 -29.83 -12.33
C VAL A 111 -9.26 -29.40 -12.96
N LYS A 112 -10.32 -30.18 -12.69
CA LYS A 112 -11.69 -29.81 -13.03
C LYS A 112 -12.36 -29.23 -11.79
N ALA A 113 -12.55 -27.91 -11.74
CA ALA A 113 -13.04 -27.21 -10.55
C ALA A 113 -14.44 -27.68 -10.12
N LEU A 114 -15.30 -28.06 -11.06
CA LEU A 114 -16.66 -28.59 -10.75
C LEU A 114 -16.67 -29.90 -9.96
N ASP A 115 -15.54 -30.64 -9.88
CA ASP A 115 -15.43 -31.81 -9.03
C ASP A 115 -15.29 -31.43 -7.54
N TYR A 116 -14.78 -30.23 -7.26
CA TYR A 116 -14.45 -29.70 -5.93
C TYR A 116 -15.39 -28.61 -5.44
N VAL A 117 -16.12 -27.95 -6.36
CA VAL A 117 -16.99 -26.83 -6.07
C VAL A 117 -18.43 -27.14 -6.47
N THR A 118 -19.37 -26.73 -5.62
CA THR A 118 -20.79 -26.63 -5.97
C THR A 118 -21.17 -25.16 -5.98
N LEU A 119 -21.42 -24.62 -7.17
CA LEU A 119 -21.72 -23.19 -7.33
C LEU A 119 -23.12 -22.85 -6.79
N LEU A 120 -23.24 -21.60 -6.29
CA LEU A 120 -24.55 -21.00 -6.05
C LEU A 120 -25.30 -20.83 -7.38
N ASP A 121 -26.58 -20.51 -7.31
CA ASP A 121 -27.33 -19.98 -8.47
C ASP A 121 -27.04 -18.50 -8.64
N TYR A 122 -26.17 -18.16 -9.60
CA TYR A 122 -25.76 -16.78 -9.91
C TYR A 122 -26.56 -16.15 -11.07
N SER A 123 -27.67 -16.75 -11.46
CA SER A 123 -28.53 -16.17 -12.52
C SER A 123 -29.19 -14.87 -12.12
N HIS A 124 -29.33 -14.62 -10.83
CA HIS A 124 -29.85 -13.39 -10.25
C HIS A 124 -29.25 -13.18 -8.86
N MET A 125 -28.44 -12.15 -8.70
CA MET A 125 -27.77 -11.82 -7.45
C MET A 125 -28.20 -10.45 -6.95
N GLU A 126 -28.40 -10.33 -5.65
CA GLU A 126 -28.73 -9.08 -4.99
C GLU A 126 -27.53 -8.63 -4.15
N LEU A 127 -27.02 -7.43 -4.40
CA LEU A 127 -25.96 -6.81 -3.61
C LEU A 127 -26.46 -5.50 -3.01
N SER A 128 -25.88 -5.12 -1.88
CA SER A 128 -26.16 -3.83 -1.24
C SER A 128 -25.77 -2.66 -2.16
N ASP A 129 -26.56 -1.60 -2.15
CA ASP A 129 -26.24 -0.33 -2.83
C ASP A 129 -25.10 0.45 -2.14
N GLU A 130 -24.64 0.02 -0.96
CA GLU A 130 -23.42 0.56 -0.33
C GLU A 130 -22.15 0.45 -1.19
N ILE A 131 -22.18 -0.37 -2.25
CA ILE A 131 -21.09 -0.42 -3.25
C ILE A 131 -20.99 0.84 -4.10
N ILE A 132 -22.03 1.67 -4.14
CA ILE A 132 -22.03 2.95 -4.86
C ILE A 132 -21.05 3.91 -4.17
N PRO A 133 -20.01 4.42 -4.87
CA PRO A 133 -19.06 5.33 -4.25
C PRO A 133 -19.74 6.62 -3.79
N SER A 134 -19.43 7.05 -2.58
CA SER A 134 -19.87 8.37 -2.12
C SER A 134 -19.03 9.49 -2.76
N ASP A 135 -19.58 10.70 -2.78
CA ASP A 135 -18.85 11.89 -3.26
C ASP A 135 -17.55 12.11 -2.46
N GLU A 136 -17.57 11.80 -1.15
CA GLU A 136 -16.39 11.91 -0.29
C GLU A 136 -15.30 10.89 -0.68
N ALA A 137 -15.70 9.66 -1.07
CA ALA A 137 -14.75 8.65 -1.52
C ALA A 137 -14.08 9.08 -2.84
N VAL A 138 -14.87 9.62 -3.77
CA VAL A 138 -14.37 10.17 -5.05
C VAL A 138 -13.42 11.35 -4.78
N GLN A 139 -13.83 12.28 -3.91
CA GLN A 139 -13.01 13.45 -3.58
C GLN A 139 -11.70 13.05 -2.89
N SER A 140 -11.77 12.15 -1.90
CA SER A 140 -10.56 11.60 -1.25
C SER A 140 -9.57 11.01 -2.24
N GLN A 141 -10.08 10.44 -3.32
CA GLN A 141 -9.29 9.86 -4.39
C GLN A 141 -8.60 10.94 -5.24
N ILE A 142 -9.34 12.00 -5.56
CA ILE A 142 -8.80 13.16 -6.27
C ILE A 142 -7.74 13.87 -5.42
N ASP A 143 -8.01 14.06 -4.12
CA ASP A 143 -7.09 14.72 -3.19
C ASP A 143 -5.75 13.94 -3.06
N LYS A 144 -5.80 12.62 -3.08
CA LYS A 144 -4.60 11.78 -3.13
C LYS A 144 -3.81 11.98 -4.42
N THR A 145 -4.51 12.10 -5.56
CA THR A 145 -3.86 12.42 -6.83
C THR A 145 -3.19 13.79 -6.76
N LEU A 146 -3.91 14.82 -6.32
CA LEU A 146 -3.35 16.17 -6.16
C LEU A 146 -2.13 16.19 -5.23
N SER A 147 -2.19 15.42 -4.13
CA SER A 147 -1.09 15.31 -3.17
C SER A 147 0.21 14.80 -3.81
N SER A 148 0.12 13.92 -4.82
CA SER A 148 1.30 13.44 -5.57
C SER A 148 1.95 14.51 -6.46
N TYR A 149 1.24 15.59 -6.74
CA TYR A 149 1.72 16.75 -7.49
C TYR A 149 2.03 17.96 -6.58
N THR A 150 1.95 17.80 -5.27
CA THR A 150 2.33 18.84 -4.31
C THR A 150 3.81 19.17 -4.47
N LYS A 151 4.11 20.46 -4.64
CA LYS A 151 5.46 20.97 -4.71
C LYS A 151 5.84 21.61 -3.37
N THR A 152 7.07 21.42 -2.94
CA THR A 152 7.61 22.11 -1.77
C THR A 152 8.43 23.31 -2.24
N ASN A 153 8.01 24.49 -1.84
CA ASN A 153 8.78 25.72 -2.03
C ASN A 153 9.57 26.04 -0.77
N GLN A 154 10.78 26.57 -0.95
CA GLN A 154 11.60 27.10 0.14
C GLN A 154 11.41 28.62 0.20
N ILE A 155 10.79 29.08 1.27
CA ILE A 155 10.59 30.50 1.52
C ILE A 155 11.81 31.00 2.29
N THR A 156 12.55 31.94 1.68
CA THR A 156 13.72 32.59 2.26
C THR A 156 13.47 34.08 2.52
N ASP A 157 12.22 34.55 2.45
CA ASP A 157 11.84 35.93 2.72
C ASP A 157 11.99 36.23 4.22
N GLU A 158 12.89 37.20 4.53
CA GLU A 158 13.15 37.66 5.90
C GLU A 158 11.94 38.34 6.57
N ASN A 159 10.86 38.62 5.84
CA ASN A 159 9.61 39.14 6.39
C ASN A 159 8.58 38.06 6.75
N ARG A 160 8.79 36.82 6.31
CA ARG A 160 7.92 35.66 6.67
C ARG A 160 8.38 35.11 8.01
N LEU A 161 7.60 35.38 9.06
CA LEU A 161 7.88 34.86 10.39
C LEU A 161 7.35 33.42 10.51
N ILE A 162 8.06 32.60 11.28
CA ILE A 162 7.64 31.24 11.64
C ILE A 162 6.40 31.32 12.54
N GLU A 163 5.41 30.51 12.19
CA GLU A 163 4.16 30.33 12.93
C GLU A 163 4.02 28.86 13.41
N ASP A 164 3.08 28.63 14.33
CA ASP A 164 2.75 27.29 14.76
C ASP A 164 2.25 26.44 13.57
N GLY A 165 2.74 25.18 13.46
CA GLY A 165 2.45 24.29 12.34
C GLY A 165 3.36 24.46 11.11
N ASP A 166 4.20 25.50 11.06
CA ASP A 166 5.17 25.66 9.96
C ASP A 166 6.21 24.51 9.96
N THR A 167 6.57 24.07 8.77
CA THR A 167 7.74 23.20 8.58
C THR A 167 8.93 24.08 8.21
N VAL A 168 10.01 23.99 8.98
CA VAL A 168 11.19 24.82 8.83
C VAL A 168 12.44 23.98 8.73
N ASN A 169 13.42 24.45 7.94
CA ASN A 169 14.75 23.86 7.91
C ASN A 169 15.70 24.76 8.71
N ILE A 170 16.36 24.14 9.69
CA ILE A 170 17.25 24.84 10.62
C ILE A 170 18.61 24.18 10.68
N ASP A 171 19.65 24.96 10.97
CA ASP A 171 20.89 24.49 11.51
C ASP A 171 20.97 24.82 13.00
N TYR A 172 21.57 23.94 13.78
CA TYR A 172 21.80 24.19 15.18
C TYR A 172 23.15 23.64 15.65
N VAL A 173 23.68 24.29 16.70
CA VAL A 173 24.86 23.84 17.43
C VAL A 173 24.55 23.96 18.95
N GLY A 174 24.47 22.84 19.64
CA GLY A 174 24.17 22.76 21.06
C GLY A 174 25.41 22.70 21.95
N SER A 175 25.34 23.35 23.08
CA SER A 175 26.39 23.33 24.10
C SER A 175 25.82 23.24 25.53
N VAL A 176 26.53 22.56 26.42
CA VAL A 176 26.27 22.51 27.85
C VAL A 176 27.49 23.12 28.56
N ASP A 177 27.30 24.10 29.44
CA ASP A 177 28.38 24.85 30.09
C ASP A 177 29.39 25.45 29.11
N GLY A 178 28.94 25.80 27.89
CA GLY A 178 29.76 26.38 26.81
C GLY A 178 30.63 25.34 26.06
N VAL A 179 30.40 24.04 26.28
CA VAL A 179 31.07 22.94 25.55
C VAL A 179 30.09 22.23 24.67
N GLU A 180 30.40 22.14 23.38
CA GLU A 180 29.61 21.38 22.41
C GLU A 180 29.62 19.88 22.78
N PHE A 181 28.53 19.17 22.48
CA PHE A 181 28.38 17.74 22.78
C PHE A 181 28.03 16.97 21.52
N GLU A 182 28.37 15.69 21.51
CA GLU A 182 28.08 14.78 20.39
C GLU A 182 26.59 14.64 20.14
N GLY A 183 26.16 14.72 18.89
CA GLY A 183 24.73 14.72 18.50
C GLY A 183 24.01 16.06 18.72
N GLY A 184 24.70 17.09 19.22
CA GLY A 184 24.15 18.44 19.44
C GLY A 184 24.22 19.36 18.22
N SER A 185 24.72 18.91 17.06
CA SER A 185 24.90 19.75 15.86
C SER A 185 24.32 19.11 14.62
N THR A 186 23.78 19.93 13.71
CA THR A 186 23.44 19.50 12.34
C THR A 186 24.64 19.45 11.39
N ASP A 187 25.80 19.96 11.81
CA ASP A 187 27.03 20.08 11.01
C ASP A 187 26.80 20.82 9.66
N GLY A 188 25.82 21.74 9.61
CA GLY A 188 25.47 22.51 8.40
C GLY A 188 24.71 21.67 7.36
N LYS A 189 24.20 20.49 7.70
CA LYS A 189 23.39 19.65 6.79
C LYS A 189 21.91 20.03 6.79
N GLY A 190 21.50 20.86 7.74
CA GLY A 190 20.12 21.21 7.98
C GLY A 190 19.31 20.09 8.63
N ALA A 191 18.32 20.47 9.43
CA ALA A 191 17.29 19.57 9.96
C ALA A 191 15.92 20.19 9.64
N THR A 192 15.04 19.39 9.03
CA THR A 192 13.67 19.83 8.77
C THR A 192 12.78 19.42 9.95
N VAL A 193 12.09 20.39 10.55
CA VAL A 193 11.23 20.23 11.71
C VAL A 193 9.88 20.90 11.48
N THR A 194 8.80 20.37 12.01
CA THR A 194 7.47 20.99 12.00
C THR A 194 7.14 21.44 13.39
N ILE A 195 6.85 22.74 13.56
CA ILE A 195 6.52 23.37 14.85
C ILE A 195 5.26 22.71 15.42
N GLY A 196 5.33 22.31 16.69
CA GLY A 196 4.21 21.65 17.38
C GLY A 196 3.99 20.17 17.02
N VAL A 197 4.75 19.60 16.07
CA VAL A 197 4.58 18.20 15.61
C VAL A 197 5.84 17.37 15.82
N THR A 198 7.00 17.89 15.38
CA THR A 198 8.27 17.14 15.49
C THR A 198 8.69 17.03 16.95
N ASN A 199 9.07 15.82 17.36
CA ASN A 199 9.49 15.59 18.75
C ASN A 199 10.90 16.12 18.97
N PHE A 200 10.99 17.18 19.79
CA PHE A 200 12.23 17.81 20.25
C PHE A 200 12.14 18.02 21.78
N ILE A 201 13.27 18.41 22.40
CA ILE A 201 13.30 18.79 23.81
C ILE A 201 12.28 19.91 24.04
N ASP A 202 11.53 19.84 25.14
CA ASP A 202 10.48 20.79 25.50
C ASP A 202 10.96 22.24 25.38
N GLY A 203 10.17 23.06 24.69
CA GLY A 203 10.47 24.48 24.46
C GLY A 203 11.53 24.77 23.41
N PHE A 204 12.07 23.74 22.72
CA PHE A 204 13.02 23.98 21.63
C PHE A 204 12.35 24.62 20.41
N LEU A 205 11.28 23.96 19.90
CA LEU A 205 10.58 24.42 18.70
C LEU A 205 9.76 25.69 18.93
N ASP A 206 9.18 25.84 20.11
CA ASP A 206 8.36 27.02 20.47
C ASP A 206 9.16 28.33 20.40
N GLN A 207 10.46 28.28 20.70
CA GLN A 207 11.34 29.43 20.64
C GLN A 207 11.71 29.85 19.22
N LEU A 208 11.38 29.05 18.19
CA LEU A 208 11.56 29.41 16.79
C LEU A 208 10.42 30.30 16.27
N ILE A 209 9.27 30.28 16.92
CA ILE A 209 8.09 31.07 16.52
C ILE A 209 8.42 32.56 16.58
N GLY A 210 8.08 33.29 15.49
CA GLY A 210 8.33 34.72 15.38
C GLY A 210 9.70 35.09 14.83
N HIS A 211 10.59 34.11 14.59
CA HIS A 211 11.83 34.30 13.87
C HIS A 211 11.65 34.12 12.36
N ALA A 212 12.59 34.61 11.56
CA ALA A 212 12.52 34.61 10.09
C ALA A 212 13.69 33.85 9.48
N PRO A 213 13.57 33.38 8.20
CA PRO A 213 14.70 32.85 7.44
C PRO A 213 15.91 33.79 7.43
N GLY A 214 17.09 33.20 7.60
CA GLY A 214 18.36 33.95 7.67
C GLY A 214 18.74 34.44 9.07
N GLU A 215 17.83 34.40 10.06
CA GLU A 215 18.19 34.78 11.43
C GLU A 215 19.08 33.71 12.08
N ASN A 216 20.02 34.18 12.92
CA ASN A 216 20.85 33.38 13.80
C ASN A 216 20.69 33.91 15.25
N PHE A 217 20.32 33.01 16.17
CA PHE A 217 20.06 33.37 17.55
C PHE A 217 20.27 32.17 18.47
N ASP A 218 20.33 32.42 19.79
CA ASP A 218 20.46 31.40 20.80
C ASP A 218 19.10 31.10 21.46
N ILE A 219 18.82 29.83 21.66
CA ILE A 219 17.71 29.34 22.49
C ILE A 219 18.24 28.61 23.70
N ASN A 220 17.45 28.57 24.78
CA ASN A 220 17.78 27.88 26.02
C ASN A 220 16.77 26.79 26.30
N VAL A 221 17.23 25.58 26.54
CA VAL A 221 16.39 24.43 26.89
C VAL A 221 17.01 23.64 28.03
N THR A 222 16.23 22.85 28.74
CA THR A 222 16.70 21.94 29.76
C THR A 222 16.41 20.51 29.32
N PHE A 223 17.41 19.65 29.27
CA PHE A 223 17.22 18.24 28.96
C PHE A 223 16.31 17.57 30.01
N PRO A 224 15.39 16.68 29.61
CA PRO A 224 14.58 15.94 30.56
C PRO A 224 15.43 15.10 31.52
N ASP A 225 14.87 14.78 32.70
CA ASP A 225 15.52 13.89 33.64
C ASP A 225 14.56 12.76 34.05
N PRO A 226 14.82 11.51 33.61
CA PRO A 226 15.98 11.04 32.86
C PRO A 226 15.93 11.37 31.36
N TYR A 227 17.09 11.62 30.73
CA TYR A 227 17.25 11.68 29.27
C TYR A 227 17.89 10.38 28.79
N THR A 228 17.07 9.49 28.23
CA THR A 228 17.47 8.11 27.92
C THR A 228 18.47 8.00 26.76
N ASN A 229 18.39 8.94 25.80
CA ASN A 229 19.29 8.96 24.63
C ASN A 229 20.73 9.32 24.99
N ASN A 230 20.92 10.12 26.05
CA ASN A 230 22.23 10.45 26.58
C ASN A 230 22.12 10.82 28.07
N THR A 231 22.38 9.88 28.95
CA THR A 231 22.24 10.06 30.40
C THR A 231 23.16 11.13 30.98
N ASP A 232 24.26 11.45 30.30
CA ASP A 232 25.20 12.49 30.73
C ASP A 232 24.61 13.91 30.56
N LEU A 233 23.56 14.05 29.74
CA LEU A 233 22.81 15.30 29.53
C LEU A 233 21.58 15.43 30.42
N SER A 234 21.15 14.38 31.14
CA SER A 234 19.96 14.39 31.98
C SER A 234 19.90 15.58 32.92
N GLY A 235 18.81 16.36 32.83
CA GLY A 235 18.53 17.52 33.68
C GLY A 235 19.48 18.71 33.48
N LYS A 236 20.34 18.69 32.45
CA LYS A 236 21.26 19.82 32.19
C LYS A 236 20.64 20.90 31.35
N ASP A 237 20.99 22.15 31.65
CA ASP A 237 20.67 23.29 30.82
C ASP A 237 21.61 23.33 29.61
N ALA A 238 21.05 23.57 28.44
CA ALA A 238 21.77 23.68 27.19
C ALA A 238 21.41 24.95 26.44
N VAL A 239 22.38 25.47 25.71
CA VAL A 239 22.21 26.59 24.77
C VAL A 239 22.39 26.04 23.37
N PHE A 240 21.43 26.30 22.49
CA PHE A 240 21.54 25.98 21.08
C PHE A 240 21.60 27.28 20.26
N ASN A 241 22.66 27.46 19.49
CA ASN A 241 22.72 28.48 18.46
C ASN A 241 22.01 27.96 17.23
N ILE A 242 20.94 28.64 16.83
CA ILE A 242 20.04 28.27 15.73
C ILE A 242 20.26 29.18 14.52
N THR A 243 20.25 28.62 13.34
CA THR A 243 20.13 29.36 12.08
C THR A 243 18.88 28.88 11.35
N ILE A 244 17.96 29.75 10.99
CA ILE A 244 16.80 29.42 10.17
C ILE A 244 17.23 29.49 8.70
N ASN A 245 17.21 28.34 8.00
CA ASN A 245 17.60 28.27 6.59
C ASN A 245 16.44 28.71 5.69
N TYR A 246 15.26 28.12 5.86
CA TYR A 246 14.03 28.44 5.12
C TYR A 246 12.81 27.85 5.80
N ILE A 247 11.63 28.36 5.41
CA ILE A 247 10.33 27.77 5.74
C ILE A 247 9.87 26.98 4.52
N GLU A 248 9.37 25.75 4.72
CA GLU A 248 8.80 24.93 3.66
C GLU A 248 7.32 25.28 3.48
N GLU A 249 6.93 25.61 2.26
CA GLU A 249 5.54 25.78 1.88
C GLU A 249 5.15 24.67 0.90
N LYS A 250 4.16 23.88 1.27
CA LYS A 250 3.58 22.86 0.40
C LYS A 250 2.47 23.47 -0.44
N ILE A 251 2.64 23.48 -1.76
CA ILE A 251 1.66 23.97 -2.72
C ILE A 251 1.04 22.76 -3.42
N THR A 252 -0.17 22.41 -3.04
CA THR A 252 -0.99 21.43 -3.74
C THR A 252 -1.76 22.14 -4.85
N PRO A 253 -1.73 21.65 -6.09
CA PRO A 253 -2.45 22.29 -7.19
C PRO A 253 -3.97 22.23 -6.98
N GLU A 254 -4.69 23.18 -7.57
CA GLU A 254 -6.14 23.13 -7.63
C GLU A 254 -6.60 22.05 -8.62
N PHE A 255 -7.75 21.45 -8.34
CA PHE A 255 -8.36 20.46 -9.22
C PHE A 255 -9.22 21.16 -10.28
N ASP A 256 -8.64 21.45 -11.42
CA ASP A 256 -9.29 22.13 -12.55
C ASP A 256 -8.82 21.58 -13.90
N ASP A 257 -9.36 22.13 -14.98
CA ASP A 257 -9.05 21.69 -16.34
C ASP A 257 -7.61 22.02 -16.74
N ASP A 258 -7.02 23.09 -16.16
CA ASP A 258 -5.62 23.46 -16.42
C ASP A 258 -4.66 22.41 -15.80
N PHE A 259 -4.97 21.98 -14.58
CA PHE A 259 -4.24 20.87 -13.94
C PHE A 259 -4.33 19.58 -14.76
N ILE A 260 -5.52 19.23 -15.25
CA ILE A 260 -5.74 18.02 -16.07
C ILE A 260 -4.93 18.12 -17.36
N ALA A 261 -5.04 19.23 -18.07
CA ALA A 261 -4.34 19.43 -19.34
C ALA A 261 -2.80 19.33 -19.19
N GLU A 262 -2.25 19.82 -18.06
CA GLU A 262 -0.81 19.78 -17.79
C GLU A 262 -0.33 18.41 -17.32
N ASN A 263 -1.10 17.74 -16.44
CA ASN A 263 -0.61 16.59 -15.67
C ASN A 263 -1.26 15.27 -16.05
N LEU A 264 -2.49 15.29 -16.57
CA LEU A 264 -3.31 14.11 -16.88
C LEU A 264 -3.96 14.24 -18.28
N PRO A 265 -3.17 14.45 -19.36
CA PRO A 265 -3.68 14.80 -20.70
C PRO A 265 -4.48 13.68 -21.40
N ASP A 266 -4.60 12.51 -20.81
CA ASP A 266 -5.47 11.44 -21.30
C ASP A 266 -6.95 11.71 -20.99
N TYR A 267 -7.23 12.69 -20.12
CA TYR A 267 -8.58 13.11 -19.77
C TYR A 267 -8.88 14.49 -20.38
N GLU A 268 -10.11 14.67 -20.86
CA GLU A 268 -10.53 15.90 -21.55
C GLU A 268 -10.78 17.06 -20.58
N SER A 269 -11.12 16.77 -19.30
CA SER A 269 -11.49 17.77 -18.29
C SER A 269 -11.39 17.20 -16.87
N ALA A 270 -11.46 18.08 -15.88
CA ALA A 270 -11.56 17.69 -14.46
C ALA A 270 -12.82 16.84 -14.20
N GLU A 271 -13.93 17.16 -14.84
CA GLU A 271 -15.15 16.36 -14.72
C GLU A 271 -14.99 14.97 -15.33
N ALA A 272 -14.35 14.84 -16.49
CA ALA A 272 -14.05 13.54 -17.10
C ALA A 272 -13.14 12.69 -16.22
N TYR A 273 -12.14 13.30 -15.57
CA TYR A 273 -11.30 12.61 -14.59
C TYR A 273 -12.11 12.18 -13.36
N ARG A 274 -12.94 13.05 -12.79
CA ARG A 274 -13.82 12.74 -11.65
C ARG A 274 -14.73 11.55 -11.98
N GLN A 275 -15.33 11.53 -13.17
CA GLN A 275 -16.19 10.42 -13.62
C GLN A 275 -15.37 9.12 -13.72
N SER A 276 -14.15 9.16 -14.26
CA SER A 276 -13.30 7.97 -14.33
C SER A 276 -12.92 7.43 -12.95
N VAL A 277 -12.71 8.31 -11.97
CA VAL A 277 -12.47 7.92 -10.58
C VAL A 277 -13.70 7.22 -9.99
N TYR A 278 -14.89 7.80 -10.20
CA TYR A 278 -16.15 7.19 -9.77
C TYR A 278 -16.34 5.81 -10.40
N ASP A 279 -16.19 5.68 -11.72
CA ASP A 279 -16.39 4.42 -12.45
C ASP A 279 -15.42 3.33 -11.98
N ASN A 280 -14.17 3.71 -11.72
CA ASN A 280 -13.15 2.79 -11.19
C ASN A 280 -13.48 2.33 -9.76
N LEU A 281 -13.90 3.25 -8.89
CA LEU A 281 -14.32 2.92 -7.52
C LEU A 281 -15.56 2.02 -7.54
N TYR A 282 -16.56 2.35 -8.38
CA TYR A 282 -17.76 1.55 -8.52
C TYR A 282 -17.44 0.13 -9.01
N LYS A 283 -16.64 0.01 -10.09
CA LYS A 283 -16.19 -1.30 -10.60
C LYS A 283 -15.49 -2.10 -9.49
N GLN A 284 -14.59 -1.48 -8.76
CA GLN A 284 -13.83 -2.14 -7.70
C GLN A 284 -14.74 -2.61 -6.55
N ASN A 285 -15.64 -1.75 -6.08
CA ASN A 285 -16.60 -2.10 -5.04
C ASN A 285 -17.52 -3.23 -5.48
N MET A 286 -18.06 -3.14 -6.71
CA MET A 286 -18.89 -4.17 -7.32
C MET A 286 -18.15 -5.51 -7.38
N TYR A 287 -16.92 -5.52 -7.89
CA TYR A 287 -16.15 -6.76 -8.03
C TYR A 287 -15.80 -7.37 -6.68
N ASN A 288 -15.43 -6.57 -5.69
CA ASN A 288 -15.15 -7.05 -4.34
C ASN A 288 -16.39 -7.67 -3.69
N ALA A 289 -17.53 -6.97 -3.73
CA ALA A 289 -18.77 -7.47 -3.16
C ALA A 289 -19.25 -8.75 -3.88
N LEU A 290 -19.17 -8.75 -5.22
CA LEU A 290 -19.59 -9.86 -6.05
C LEU A 290 -18.71 -11.10 -5.84
N PHE A 291 -17.38 -10.92 -5.79
CA PHE A 291 -16.46 -12.00 -5.50
C PHE A 291 -16.75 -12.63 -4.14
N GLN A 292 -16.88 -11.80 -3.10
CA GLN A 292 -17.22 -12.28 -1.76
C GLN A 292 -18.56 -13.02 -1.76
N TYR A 293 -19.59 -12.46 -2.39
CA TYR A 293 -20.90 -13.07 -2.50
C TYR A 293 -20.86 -14.45 -3.18
N VAL A 294 -20.15 -14.57 -4.30
CA VAL A 294 -20.05 -15.80 -5.07
C VAL A 294 -19.28 -16.88 -4.31
N VAL A 295 -18.19 -16.51 -3.64
CA VAL A 295 -17.37 -17.44 -2.85
C VAL A 295 -18.11 -17.92 -1.59
N GLU A 296 -18.70 -16.99 -0.82
CA GLU A 296 -19.39 -17.32 0.43
C GLU A 296 -20.65 -18.16 0.23
N ASN A 297 -21.32 -18.02 -0.92
CA ASN A 297 -22.55 -18.76 -1.22
C ASN A 297 -22.32 -20.00 -2.11
N SER A 298 -21.07 -20.30 -2.46
CA SER A 298 -20.68 -21.57 -3.10
C SER A 298 -20.09 -22.54 -2.08
N GLU A 299 -20.26 -23.84 -2.29
CA GLU A 299 -19.69 -24.87 -1.43
C GLU A 299 -18.37 -25.37 -2.00
N ILE A 300 -17.28 -25.15 -1.30
CA ILE A 300 -15.95 -25.72 -1.60
C ILE A 300 -15.82 -27.01 -0.77
N LYS A 301 -15.86 -28.17 -1.43
CA LYS A 301 -15.81 -29.48 -0.78
C LYS A 301 -14.42 -29.85 -0.32
N ASP A 302 -13.44 -29.61 -1.16
CA ASP A 302 -12.01 -29.83 -0.91
C ASP A 302 -11.19 -28.97 -1.88
N VAL A 303 -9.91 -28.77 -1.55
CA VAL A 303 -8.96 -28.06 -2.41
C VAL A 303 -7.79 -28.98 -2.69
N PRO A 304 -7.55 -29.39 -3.96
CA PRO A 304 -6.44 -30.25 -4.31
C PRO A 304 -5.11 -29.67 -3.87
N GLU A 305 -4.21 -30.51 -3.37
CA GLU A 305 -2.91 -30.06 -2.86
C GLU A 305 -2.05 -29.40 -3.96
N GLU A 306 -2.13 -29.92 -5.19
CA GLU A 306 -1.47 -29.29 -6.34
C GLU A 306 -1.91 -27.84 -6.59
N VAL A 307 -3.18 -27.51 -6.36
CA VAL A 307 -3.69 -26.13 -6.48
C VAL A 307 -3.18 -25.28 -5.33
N VAL A 308 -3.14 -25.84 -4.12
CA VAL A 308 -2.57 -25.15 -2.95
C VAL A 308 -1.09 -24.84 -3.18
N ASP A 309 -0.32 -25.80 -3.70
CA ASP A 309 1.11 -25.66 -3.97
C ASP A 309 1.37 -24.58 -5.04
N THR A 310 0.58 -24.56 -6.12
CA THR A 310 0.68 -23.52 -7.16
C THR A 310 0.47 -22.13 -6.57
N VAL A 311 -0.62 -21.95 -5.80
CA VAL A 311 -0.92 -20.65 -5.18
C VAL A 311 0.10 -20.28 -4.10
N TYR A 312 0.59 -21.27 -3.31
CA TYR A 312 1.62 -21.06 -2.32
C TYR A 312 2.92 -20.54 -2.95
N ASN A 313 3.41 -21.22 -3.99
CA ASN A 313 4.66 -20.85 -4.66
C ASN A 313 4.58 -19.46 -5.27
N GLU A 314 3.47 -19.13 -5.94
CA GLU A 314 3.21 -17.80 -6.51
C GLU A 314 3.22 -16.72 -5.41
N ARG A 315 2.46 -16.94 -4.32
CA ARG A 315 2.36 -15.98 -3.21
C ARG A 315 3.68 -15.83 -2.46
N TYR A 316 4.40 -16.92 -2.25
CA TYR A 316 5.71 -16.89 -1.62
C TYR A 316 6.71 -16.02 -2.43
N GLN A 317 6.72 -16.15 -3.76
CA GLN A 317 7.55 -15.31 -4.63
C GLN A 317 7.11 -13.84 -4.58
N TYR A 318 5.82 -13.59 -4.58
CA TYR A 318 5.28 -12.24 -4.45
C TYR A 318 5.73 -11.57 -3.13
N TYR A 319 5.52 -12.23 -1.98
CA TYR A 319 5.94 -11.69 -0.70
C TYR A 319 7.47 -11.60 -0.54
N THR A 320 8.22 -12.52 -1.14
CA THR A 320 9.70 -12.43 -1.21
C THR A 320 10.14 -11.17 -1.96
N SER A 321 9.46 -10.83 -3.04
CA SER A 321 9.74 -9.61 -3.79
C SER A 321 9.46 -8.36 -2.97
N ILE A 322 8.34 -8.32 -2.25
CA ILE A 322 8.00 -7.21 -1.34
C ILE A 322 9.02 -7.11 -0.19
N ALA A 323 9.30 -8.21 0.50
CA ALA A 323 10.28 -8.25 1.60
C ALA A 323 11.64 -7.69 1.17
N SER A 324 12.08 -8.07 -0.05
CA SER A 324 13.33 -7.57 -0.63
C SER A 324 13.33 -6.06 -0.87
N MET A 325 12.15 -5.45 -1.17
CA MET A 325 12.02 -3.99 -1.31
C MET A 325 12.21 -3.25 0.02
N TYR A 326 11.84 -3.91 1.13
CA TYR A 326 12.05 -3.40 2.49
C TYR A 326 13.42 -3.80 3.05
N GLY A 327 14.26 -4.53 2.30
CA GLY A 327 15.58 -4.96 2.74
C GLY A 327 15.55 -6.06 3.81
N VAL A 328 14.43 -6.79 3.95
CA VAL A 328 14.26 -7.87 4.93
C VAL A 328 14.09 -9.23 4.25
N GLY A 329 14.35 -10.31 4.97
CA GLY A 329 14.06 -11.67 4.51
C GLY A 329 12.56 -11.98 4.59
N ILE A 330 12.10 -12.94 3.76
CA ILE A 330 10.68 -13.34 3.70
C ILE A 330 10.15 -13.80 5.07
N ASP A 331 10.92 -14.57 5.83
CA ASP A 331 10.50 -15.09 7.13
C ASP A 331 10.24 -13.96 8.14
N ALA A 332 11.13 -12.94 8.15
CA ALA A 332 10.97 -11.75 8.98
C ALA A 332 9.74 -10.93 8.53
N PHE A 333 9.52 -10.83 7.22
CA PHE A 333 8.36 -10.14 6.66
C PHE A 333 7.05 -10.83 7.03
N LEU A 334 6.95 -12.16 6.87
CA LEU A 334 5.77 -12.93 7.25
C LEU A 334 5.51 -12.83 8.76
N SER A 335 6.54 -12.99 9.59
CA SER A 335 6.41 -12.87 11.06
C SER A 335 5.94 -11.49 11.49
N ALA A 336 6.44 -10.41 10.87
CA ALA A 336 6.00 -9.04 11.15
C ALA A 336 4.52 -8.82 10.78
N ASN A 337 3.98 -9.63 9.85
CA ASN A 337 2.56 -9.63 9.47
C ASN A 337 1.73 -10.69 10.23
N GLY A 338 2.28 -11.30 11.29
CA GLY A 338 1.59 -12.28 12.12
C GLY A 338 1.41 -13.64 11.46
N LEU A 339 2.19 -13.95 10.42
CA LEU A 339 2.14 -15.21 9.68
C LEU A 339 3.36 -16.08 9.99
N ASP A 340 3.12 -17.33 10.26
CA ASP A 340 4.09 -18.42 10.18
C ASP A 340 3.85 -19.26 8.92
N GLU A 341 4.70 -20.27 8.68
CA GLU A 341 4.60 -21.12 7.49
C GLU A 341 3.24 -21.84 7.39
N ASP A 342 2.73 -22.34 8.50
CA ASP A 342 1.45 -23.07 8.53
C ASP A 342 0.27 -22.14 8.23
N SER A 343 0.19 -20.99 8.90
CA SER A 343 -0.86 -20.00 8.67
C SER A 343 -0.77 -19.37 7.29
N PHE A 344 0.43 -19.19 6.76
CA PHE A 344 0.63 -18.74 5.37
C PHE A 344 0.10 -19.77 4.38
N ARG A 345 0.37 -21.07 4.60
CA ARG A 345 -0.15 -22.17 3.77
C ARG A 345 -1.68 -22.28 3.85
N ASP A 346 -2.26 -22.13 5.04
CA ASP A 346 -3.71 -22.13 5.24
C ASP A 346 -4.38 -20.94 4.51
N MET A 347 -3.75 -19.78 4.53
CA MET A 347 -4.17 -18.63 3.76
C MET A 347 -4.13 -18.93 2.25
N CYS A 348 -3.06 -19.54 1.75
CA CYS A 348 -2.93 -19.93 0.35
C CYS A 348 -3.98 -20.98 -0.04
N LYS A 349 -4.31 -21.92 0.85
CA LYS A 349 -5.40 -22.88 0.64
C LYS A 349 -6.76 -22.20 0.49
N THR A 350 -7.02 -21.17 1.28
CA THR A 350 -8.24 -20.35 1.15
C THR A 350 -8.29 -19.68 -0.21
N TYR A 351 -7.20 -19.06 -0.65
CA TYR A 351 -7.11 -18.43 -1.97
C TYR A 351 -7.29 -19.44 -3.11
N ALA A 352 -6.65 -20.59 -3.01
CA ALA A 352 -6.79 -21.68 -3.97
C ALA A 352 -8.26 -22.13 -4.12
N GLY A 353 -8.97 -22.26 -3.00
CA GLY A 353 -10.40 -22.58 -3.00
C GLY A 353 -11.25 -21.51 -3.69
N ASN A 354 -10.95 -20.24 -3.41
CA ASN A 354 -11.65 -19.12 -4.03
C ASN A 354 -11.43 -19.06 -5.56
N TYR A 355 -10.21 -19.32 -6.02
CA TYR A 355 -9.91 -19.41 -7.46
C TYR A 355 -10.62 -20.59 -8.13
N LEU A 356 -10.73 -21.73 -7.44
CA LEU A 356 -11.53 -22.85 -7.96
C LEU A 356 -13.00 -22.48 -8.14
N VAL A 357 -13.57 -21.61 -7.31
CA VAL A 357 -14.94 -21.12 -7.52
C VAL A 357 -15.06 -20.36 -8.83
N LEU A 358 -14.12 -19.45 -9.12
CA LEU A 358 -14.13 -18.70 -10.38
C LEU A 358 -13.91 -19.61 -11.59
N GLN A 359 -12.96 -20.56 -11.51
CA GLN A 359 -12.76 -21.55 -12.55
C GLN A 359 -14.01 -22.41 -12.77
N ALA A 360 -14.72 -22.80 -11.71
CA ALA A 360 -15.98 -23.57 -11.82
C ALA A 360 -17.08 -22.78 -12.55
N VAL A 361 -17.15 -21.45 -12.36
CA VAL A 361 -18.04 -20.58 -13.14
C VAL A 361 -17.67 -20.64 -14.61
N MET A 362 -16.39 -20.48 -14.96
CA MET A 362 -15.92 -20.54 -16.35
C MET A 362 -16.21 -21.90 -16.97
N GLU A 363 -15.97 -23.01 -16.25
CA GLU A 363 -16.27 -24.35 -16.71
C GLU A 363 -17.78 -24.55 -16.95
N THR A 364 -18.64 -23.99 -16.10
CA THR A 364 -20.09 -24.08 -16.22
C THR A 364 -20.61 -23.35 -17.46
N GLU A 365 -20.10 -22.16 -17.68
CA GLU A 365 -20.49 -21.30 -18.81
C GLU A 365 -19.77 -21.67 -20.12
N GLY A 366 -18.74 -22.50 -20.05
CA GLY A 366 -17.88 -22.83 -21.19
C GLY A 366 -17.08 -21.64 -21.68
N TRP A 367 -16.72 -20.72 -20.79
CA TRP A 367 -15.87 -19.57 -21.12
C TRP A 367 -14.42 -20.00 -21.18
N GLU A 368 -13.71 -19.48 -22.16
CA GLU A 368 -12.28 -19.71 -22.34
C GLU A 368 -11.56 -18.37 -22.47
N MET A 369 -10.43 -18.26 -21.78
CA MET A 369 -9.57 -17.08 -21.93
C MET A 369 -8.88 -17.09 -23.28
N THR A 370 -8.73 -15.91 -23.86
CA THR A 370 -7.94 -15.64 -25.05
C THR A 370 -7.11 -14.38 -24.84
N ALA A 371 -6.05 -14.20 -25.61
CA ALA A 371 -5.22 -13.00 -25.52
C ALA A 371 -6.03 -11.68 -25.62
N ASP A 372 -7.04 -11.66 -26.48
CA ASP A 372 -7.89 -10.47 -26.64
C ASP A 372 -8.79 -10.23 -25.40
N ILE A 373 -9.38 -11.28 -24.85
CA ILE A 373 -10.14 -11.21 -23.61
C ILE A 373 -9.24 -10.78 -22.45
N ALA A 374 -8.03 -11.33 -22.34
CA ALA A 374 -7.09 -10.98 -21.28
C ALA A 374 -6.66 -9.51 -21.37
N LYS A 375 -6.39 -9.01 -22.58
CA LYS A 375 -6.06 -7.59 -22.81
C LYS A 375 -7.23 -6.68 -22.41
N GLU A 376 -8.45 -7.02 -22.80
CA GLU A 376 -9.64 -6.25 -22.43
C GLU A 376 -9.88 -6.25 -20.93
N SER A 377 -9.82 -7.41 -20.28
CA SER A 377 -10.06 -7.56 -18.84
C SER A 377 -9.05 -6.79 -18.00
N LEU A 378 -7.75 -6.84 -18.38
CA LEU A 378 -6.66 -6.15 -17.68
C LEU A 378 -6.45 -4.71 -18.15
N ASN A 379 -7.22 -4.24 -19.15
CA ASN A 379 -7.02 -2.94 -19.80
C ASN A 379 -5.59 -2.75 -20.32
N PHE A 380 -5.05 -3.78 -20.97
CA PHE A 380 -3.69 -3.80 -21.53
C PHE A 380 -3.70 -3.41 -23.00
N THR A 381 -2.69 -2.65 -23.41
CA THR A 381 -2.31 -2.52 -24.80
C THR A 381 -1.62 -3.82 -25.28
N ASP A 382 -1.46 -3.98 -26.61
CA ASP A 382 -0.69 -5.11 -27.14
C ASP A 382 0.74 -5.15 -26.57
N GLU A 383 1.38 -3.99 -26.39
CA GLU A 383 2.72 -3.88 -25.83
C GLU A 383 2.76 -4.28 -24.34
N ASP A 384 1.77 -3.90 -23.54
CA ASP A 384 1.68 -4.27 -22.14
C ASP A 384 1.45 -5.77 -21.97
N TYR A 385 0.59 -6.33 -22.82
CA TYR A 385 0.34 -7.78 -22.85
C TYR A 385 1.61 -8.57 -23.19
N GLU A 386 2.31 -8.19 -24.26
CA GLU A 386 3.58 -8.85 -24.65
C GLU A 386 4.63 -8.75 -23.53
N LYS A 387 4.73 -7.63 -22.85
CA LYS A 387 5.62 -7.46 -21.69
C LYS A 387 5.22 -8.37 -20.54
N ALA A 388 3.92 -8.44 -20.22
CA ALA A 388 3.41 -9.29 -19.15
C ALA A 388 3.69 -10.77 -19.45
N VAL A 389 3.37 -11.22 -20.66
CA VAL A 389 3.67 -12.59 -21.13
C VAL A 389 5.18 -12.89 -21.08
N GLY A 390 6.03 -11.94 -21.46
CA GLY A 390 7.48 -12.10 -21.40
C GLY A 390 8.06 -12.22 -19.99
N VAL A 391 7.32 -11.78 -18.96
CA VAL A 391 7.76 -11.83 -17.55
C VAL A 391 7.13 -13.01 -16.80
N TYR A 392 5.85 -13.26 -17.05
CA TYR A 392 5.04 -14.20 -16.25
C TYR A 392 4.65 -15.47 -16.99
N GLY A 393 4.81 -15.50 -18.30
CA GLY A 393 4.24 -16.54 -19.15
C GLY A 393 2.75 -16.29 -19.45
N GLU A 394 2.32 -16.76 -20.61
CA GLU A 394 0.94 -16.57 -21.09
C GLU A 394 -0.11 -17.26 -20.21
N PRO A 395 0.08 -18.52 -19.72
CA PRO A 395 -0.86 -19.16 -18.83
C PRO A 395 -1.18 -18.35 -17.56
N TYR A 396 -0.14 -17.79 -16.93
CA TYR A 396 -0.35 -16.96 -15.76
C TYR A 396 -1.10 -15.64 -16.07
N VAL A 397 -0.80 -15.00 -17.19
CA VAL A 397 -1.52 -13.78 -17.62
C VAL A 397 -2.99 -14.08 -17.90
N MET A 398 -3.31 -15.25 -18.50
CA MET A 398 -4.68 -15.71 -18.67
C MET A 398 -5.39 -15.95 -17.34
N PHE A 399 -4.73 -16.63 -16.39
CA PHE A 399 -5.24 -16.82 -15.04
C PHE A 399 -5.50 -15.49 -14.33
N ALA A 400 -4.55 -14.56 -14.40
CA ALA A 400 -4.69 -13.24 -13.79
C ALA A 400 -5.90 -12.46 -14.33
N ALA A 401 -6.12 -12.53 -15.63
CA ALA A 401 -7.23 -11.85 -16.30
C ALA A 401 -8.59 -12.51 -16.04
N SER A 402 -8.60 -13.80 -15.71
CA SER A 402 -9.85 -14.58 -15.56
C SER A 402 -10.73 -14.04 -14.44
N THR A 403 -10.15 -13.55 -13.36
CA THR A 403 -10.90 -12.96 -12.23
C THR A 403 -11.72 -11.76 -12.68
N ASP A 404 -11.09 -10.78 -13.35
CA ASP A 404 -11.77 -9.58 -13.85
C ASP A 404 -12.81 -9.93 -14.92
N TYR A 405 -12.50 -10.90 -15.78
CA TYR A 405 -13.42 -11.37 -16.81
C TYR A 405 -14.68 -12.00 -16.20
N VAL A 406 -14.52 -12.96 -15.26
CA VAL A 406 -15.64 -13.65 -14.59
C VAL A 406 -16.49 -12.66 -13.83
N LEU A 407 -15.87 -11.79 -13.01
CA LEU A 407 -16.62 -10.80 -12.23
C LEU A 407 -17.33 -9.78 -13.12
N GLY A 408 -16.71 -9.38 -14.24
CA GLY A 408 -17.34 -8.54 -15.24
C GLY A 408 -18.59 -9.19 -15.85
N LYS A 409 -18.52 -10.48 -16.19
CA LYS A 409 -19.67 -11.23 -16.69
C LYS A 409 -20.75 -11.43 -15.64
N LEU A 410 -20.37 -11.75 -14.42
CA LEU A 410 -21.33 -11.95 -13.33
C LEU A 410 -22.03 -10.64 -12.91
N SER A 411 -21.35 -9.50 -13.01
CA SER A 411 -21.94 -8.19 -12.68
C SER A 411 -23.16 -7.84 -13.55
N GLU A 412 -23.30 -8.43 -14.74
CA GLU A 412 -24.45 -8.26 -15.61
C GLU A 412 -25.76 -8.84 -15.00
N ASN A 413 -25.62 -9.77 -14.01
CA ASN A 413 -26.74 -10.45 -13.34
C ASN A 413 -27.03 -9.88 -11.94
N VAL A 414 -26.41 -8.75 -11.56
CA VAL A 414 -26.57 -8.13 -10.26
C VAL A 414 -27.70 -7.12 -10.24
N THR A 415 -28.51 -7.16 -9.19
CA THR A 415 -29.46 -6.11 -8.83
C THR A 415 -29.01 -5.46 -7.53
N LEU A 416 -28.93 -4.13 -7.49
CA LEU A 416 -28.65 -3.42 -6.25
C LEU A 416 -29.94 -3.25 -5.45
N VAL A 417 -29.86 -3.52 -4.15
CA VAL A 417 -30.98 -3.37 -3.20
C VAL A 417 -30.56 -2.45 -2.04
N GLU A 418 -31.46 -1.59 -1.62
CA GLU A 418 -31.24 -0.81 -0.40
C GLU A 418 -31.23 -1.76 0.81
N MET A 419 -30.18 -1.65 1.64
CA MET A 419 -30.17 -2.35 2.93
C MET A 419 -31.15 -1.64 3.85
N GLU A 420 -32.21 -2.34 4.27
CA GLU A 420 -33.01 -1.85 5.39
C GLU A 420 -32.11 -1.79 6.64
N GLU A 421 -31.91 -0.59 7.18
CA GLU A 421 -31.28 -0.45 8.49
C GLU A 421 -32.08 -1.31 9.48
N GLU A 422 -31.50 -2.40 10.00
CA GLU A 422 -32.08 -3.09 11.14
C GLU A 422 -32.22 -2.08 12.28
N SER A 423 -33.42 -1.57 12.44
CA SER A 423 -33.76 -0.71 13.57
C SER A 423 -33.42 -1.52 14.85
N SER A 424 -32.40 -1.08 15.55
CA SER A 424 -32.10 -1.61 16.88
C SER A 424 -33.31 -1.30 17.77
N GLU A 425 -34.24 -2.25 17.86
CA GLU A 425 -35.29 -2.19 18.88
C GLU A 425 -34.58 -2.11 20.24
N GLU A 426 -34.66 -0.95 20.86
CA GLU A 426 -34.36 -0.77 22.26
C GLU A 426 -35.19 -1.78 23.06
N VAL A 427 -34.49 -2.79 23.60
CA VAL A 427 -35.06 -3.62 24.65
C VAL A 427 -35.21 -2.73 25.88
N SER A 428 -36.38 -2.12 26.01
CA SER A 428 -36.80 -1.46 27.25
C SER A 428 -36.95 -2.54 28.30
N THR A 429 -35.97 -2.64 29.21
CA THR A 429 -36.08 -3.40 30.43
C THR A 429 -37.10 -2.69 31.32
N GLU A 430 -38.33 -3.19 31.37
CA GLU A 430 -39.28 -2.89 32.45
C GLU A 430 -38.66 -3.36 33.78
N GLU A 431 -38.25 -2.42 34.60
CA GLU A 431 -38.05 -2.62 36.05
C GLU A 431 -39.38 -2.94 36.68
N ALA A 432 -39.64 -4.19 36.97
CA ALA A 432 -40.72 -4.61 37.84
C ALA A 432 -40.30 -4.31 39.28
N SER A 433 -40.77 -3.20 39.81
CA SER A 433 -40.81 -2.96 41.24
C SER A 433 -41.79 -3.96 41.89
N SER A 434 -41.33 -4.76 42.84
CA SER A 434 -42.21 -5.42 43.80
C SER A 434 -41.83 -4.89 45.20
N GLU A 435 -42.65 -4.02 45.71
CA GLU A 435 -42.82 -3.73 47.14
C GLU A 435 -43.53 -4.92 47.82
N ALA A 436 -43.29 -4.94 49.14
CA ALA A 436 -44.09 -5.57 50.23
C ALA A 436 -43.63 -6.98 50.62
N GLU A 437 -43.36 -7.28 51.76
CA GLU A 437 -43.66 -7.07 53.18
C GLU A 437 -42.59 -7.76 54.06
#